data_5c353413ac112b6008c3a0935198a820
#
_entry.id   5c353413ac112b6008c3a0935198a820
#
_cell.length_a   1.000
_cell.length_b   1.000
_cell.length_c   1.000
_cell.angle_alpha   90.00
_cell.angle_beta   90.00
_cell.angle_gamma   90.00
#
_symmetry.space_group_name_H-M   'P 1'
#
loop_
_entity.id
_entity.type
_entity.pdbx_description
1 polymer ?
#
loop_
_entity_poly.entity_id
_entity_poly.type
_entity_poly.pdbx_seq_one_letter_code
_entity_poly.pdbx_strand_id
1 'polypeptide(L)'
;MIIDDSYKNRVSRHLSEKIHEDAINGRGYFARGVLESIRLLEGMKVAPSSEAMRHKERELKGILAGFHHIHVSEDTLTRAHNSLRKKGELPEKNPSPEDLVQRGSSRTIEKYLLSKGIKTTGDTFEEMVVKLQAIADSIGHEKCQAELSVIIKELAYKPFEGSDEVSGDWLIYWVRQDGVRFYLDSFEHIPANDINLQQSTSAHLNNILNSMDTAI
;
A
#
# COMPACT_ATOMS: atom_id res chain seq x y z
N MET A 1 -18.36 -3.11 -2.54
CA MET A 1 -17.49 -2.01 -2.99
C MET A 1 -17.92 -1.67 -4.41
N ILE A 2 -18.07 -0.39 -4.76
CA ILE A 2 -18.70 0.02 -6.04
C ILE A 2 -17.65 0.75 -6.86
N ILE A 3 -17.46 0.30 -8.11
CA ILE A 3 -16.64 1.00 -9.10
C ILE A 3 -17.48 2.18 -9.60
N ASP A 4 -16.85 3.36 -9.66
CA ASP A 4 -17.53 4.59 -10.08
C ASP A 4 -17.96 4.52 -11.56
N ASP A 5 -19.17 5.00 -11.84
CA ASP A 5 -19.76 4.95 -13.18
C ASP A 5 -18.97 5.72 -14.23
N SER A 6 -18.19 6.73 -13.81
CA SER A 6 -17.38 7.57 -14.71
C SER A 6 -16.24 6.82 -15.42
N TYR A 7 -15.77 5.71 -14.83
CA TYR A 7 -14.68 4.92 -15.41
C TYR A 7 -14.93 3.39 -15.41
N LYS A 8 -16.09 2.92 -14.94
CA LYS A 8 -16.36 1.47 -14.84
C LYS A 8 -16.21 0.72 -16.17
N ASN A 9 -16.57 1.34 -17.27
CA ASN A 9 -16.44 0.74 -18.61
C ASN A 9 -14.99 0.60 -19.07
N ARG A 10 -14.06 1.24 -18.36
CA ARG A 10 -12.63 1.20 -18.61
C ARG A 10 -11.89 0.31 -17.60
N VAL A 11 -12.60 -0.34 -16.70
CA VAL A 11 -12.08 -1.37 -15.80
C VAL A 11 -12.38 -2.73 -16.40
N SER A 12 -11.36 -3.57 -16.57
CA SER A 12 -11.57 -4.90 -17.11
C SER A 12 -12.51 -5.72 -16.21
N ARG A 13 -13.23 -6.65 -16.81
CA ARG A 13 -14.05 -7.60 -16.05
C ARG A 13 -13.19 -8.38 -15.04
N HIS A 14 -12.01 -8.80 -15.46
CA HIS A 14 -11.05 -9.53 -14.62
C HIS A 14 -10.66 -8.73 -13.36
N LEU A 15 -10.26 -7.46 -13.51
CA LEU A 15 -9.92 -6.60 -12.38
C LEU A 15 -11.12 -6.34 -11.47
N SER A 16 -12.30 -6.15 -12.06
CA SER A 16 -13.55 -5.95 -11.30
C SER A 16 -13.89 -7.15 -10.43
N GLU A 17 -13.79 -8.36 -10.98
CA GLU A 17 -14.01 -9.63 -10.26
C GLU A 17 -12.99 -9.78 -9.13
N LYS A 18 -11.71 -9.53 -9.40
CA LYS A 18 -10.63 -9.59 -8.41
C LYS A 18 -10.83 -8.60 -7.24
N ILE A 19 -11.21 -7.35 -7.53
CA ILE A 19 -11.56 -6.35 -6.51
C ILE A 19 -12.71 -6.87 -5.63
N HIS A 20 -13.71 -7.50 -6.24
CA HIS A 20 -14.85 -8.05 -5.51
C HIS A 20 -14.43 -9.23 -4.63
N GLU A 21 -13.67 -10.17 -5.16
CA GLU A 21 -13.13 -11.32 -4.43
C GLU A 21 -12.25 -10.91 -3.26
N ASP A 22 -11.34 -9.95 -3.47
CA ASP A 22 -10.49 -9.41 -2.41
C ASP A 22 -11.32 -8.75 -1.30
N ALA A 23 -12.41 -8.05 -1.67
CA ALA A 23 -13.29 -7.42 -0.69
C ALA A 23 -14.03 -8.41 0.21
N ILE A 24 -14.46 -9.56 -0.33
CA ILE A 24 -15.19 -10.60 0.44
C ILE A 24 -14.26 -11.55 1.18
N ASN A 25 -13.03 -11.76 0.70
CA ASN A 25 -12.06 -12.69 1.28
C ASN A 25 -11.13 -12.04 2.33
N GLY A 26 -11.53 -10.94 2.95
CA GLY A 26 -10.78 -10.26 4.01
C GLY A 26 -9.63 -9.38 3.53
N ARG A 27 -9.45 -9.21 2.20
CA ARG A 27 -8.46 -8.32 1.59
C ARG A 27 -9.08 -6.97 1.17
N GLY A 28 -10.12 -6.53 1.85
CA GLY A 28 -10.86 -5.30 1.52
C GLY A 28 -10.00 -4.03 1.52
N TYR A 29 -8.89 -4.01 2.27
CA TYR A 29 -7.89 -2.95 2.24
C TYR A 29 -7.17 -2.87 0.88
N PHE A 30 -6.82 -4.02 0.29
CA PHE A 30 -6.17 -4.08 -1.03
C PHE A 30 -7.14 -3.62 -2.12
N ALA A 31 -8.36 -4.16 -2.14
CA ALA A 31 -9.41 -3.72 -3.05
C ALA A 31 -9.65 -2.19 -2.98
N ARG A 32 -9.64 -1.62 -1.76
CA ARG A 32 -9.72 -0.16 -1.57
C ARG A 32 -8.50 0.55 -2.16
N GLY A 33 -7.30 0.03 -1.94
CA GLY A 33 -6.06 0.60 -2.48
C GLY A 33 -6.06 0.65 -4.01
N VAL A 34 -6.54 -0.41 -4.68
CA VAL A 34 -6.70 -0.45 -6.14
C VAL A 34 -7.68 0.63 -6.60
N LEU A 35 -8.85 0.74 -5.96
CA LEU A 35 -9.84 1.77 -6.32
C LEU A 35 -9.33 3.19 -6.08
N GLU A 36 -8.61 3.44 -4.99
CA GLU A 36 -7.97 4.73 -4.72
C GLU A 36 -6.90 5.06 -5.76
N SER A 37 -6.14 4.05 -6.24
CA SER A 37 -5.17 4.25 -7.31
C SER A 37 -5.84 4.60 -8.64
N ILE A 38 -6.97 3.98 -8.98
CA ILE A 38 -7.77 4.35 -10.15
C ILE A 38 -8.28 5.80 -10.01
N ARG A 39 -8.89 6.14 -8.87
CA ARG A 39 -9.38 7.51 -8.61
C ARG A 39 -8.29 8.57 -8.72
N LEU A 40 -7.08 8.25 -8.22
CA LEU A 40 -5.91 9.10 -8.36
C LEU A 40 -5.55 9.36 -9.82
N LEU A 41 -5.52 8.30 -10.64
CA LEU A 41 -5.21 8.38 -12.07
C LEU A 41 -6.30 9.13 -12.88
N GLU A 42 -7.56 9.04 -12.43
CA GLU A 42 -8.68 9.80 -12.99
C GLU A 42 -8.74 11.27 -12.51
N GLY A 43 -7.77 11.70 -11.70
CA GLY A 43 -7.73 13.08 -11.19
C GLY A 43 -8.79 13.39 -10.14
N MET A 44 -9.40 12.37 -9.56
CA MET A 44 -10.40 12.52 -8.50
C MET A 44 -9.73 12.82 -7.16
N LYS A 45 -10.50 13.36 -6.21
CA LYS A 45 -10.02 13.57 -4.84
C LYS A 45 -9.78 12.23 -4.15
N VAL A 46 -8.58 12.03 -3.65
CA VAL A 46 -8.14 10.84 -2.92
C VAL A 46 -7.55 11.18 -1.56
N ALA A 47 -7.25 10.18 -0.75
CA ALA A 47 -6.54 10.37 0.51
C ALA A 47 -5.12 10.91 0.28
N PRO A 48 -4.54 11.71 1.20
CA PRO A 48 -3.17 12.23 1.06
C PRO A 48 -2.11 11.15 0.85
N SER A 49 -2.28 9.97 1.45
CA SER A 49 -1.39 8.81 1.26
C SER A 49 -1.43 8.28 -0.17
N SER A 50 -2.60 8.31 -0.81
CA SER A 50 -2.78 7.90 -2.21
C SER A 50 -2.23 8.96 -3.15
N GLU A 51 -2.42 10.26 -2.85
CA GLU A 51 -1.84 11.36 -3.63
C GLU A 51 -0.31 11.28 -3.68
N ALA A 52 0.34 10.85 -2.60
CA ALA A 52 1.78 10.63 -2.55
C ALA A 52 2.26 9.52 -3.52
N MET A 53 1.37 8.68 -4.06
CA MET A 53 1.73 7.65 -5.05
C MET A 53 1.77 8.19 -6.50
N ARG A 54 1.28 9.40 -6.78
CA ARG A 54 1.23 9.96 -8.14
C ARG A 54 2.59 9.95 -8.85
N HIS A 55 3.67 10.23 -8.12
CA HIS A 55 5.04 10.22 -8.66
C HIS A 55 5.57 8.79 -8.95
N LYS A 56 4.84 7.74 -8.55
CA LYS A 56 5.18 6.32 -8.79
C LYS A 56 4.57 5.77 -10.08
N GLU A 57 3.80 6.57 -10.81
CA GLU A 57 3.31 6.22 -12.15
C GLU A 57 4.49 6.06 -13.12
N ARG A 58 4.58 4.91 -13.79
CA ARG A 58 5.65 4.60 -14.75
C ARG A 58 5.12 3.75 -15.90
N GLU A 59 5.67 3.96 -17.08
CA GLU A 59 5.58 3.01 -18.17
C GLU A 59 6.48 1.81 -17.88
N LEU A 60 5.98 0.61 -18.14
CA LEU A 60 6.72 -0.63 -18.01
C LEU A 60 7.71 -0.77 -19.18
N LYS A 61 8.82 -1.47 -18.96
CA LYS A 61 9.89 -1.63 -19.93
C LYS A 61 10.00 -3.08 -20.40
N GLY A 62 10.81 -3.30 -21.47
CA GLY A 62 11.11 -4.64 -21.98
C GLY A 62 9.88 -5.35 -22.54
N ILE A 63 9.60 -6.55 -22.07
CA ILE A 63 8.49 -7.40 -22.54
C ILE A 63 7.12 -6.80 -22.21
N LEU A 64 7.04 -5.98 -21.17
CA LEU A 64 5.83 -5.30 -20.72
C LEU A 64 5.69 -3.87 -21.27
N ALA A 65 6.55 -3.45 -22.21
CA ALA A 65 6.48 -2.12 -22.81
C ALA A 65 5.10 -1.87 -23.44
N GLY A 66 4.61 -0.63 -23.32
CA GLY A 66 3.26 -0.22 -23.75
C GLY A 66 2.19 -0.34 -22.65
N PHE A 67 2.48 -1.04 -21.56
CA PHE A 67 1.66 -0.97 -20.36
C PHE A 67 2.26 -0.01 -19.34
N HIS A 68 1.41 0.53 -18.49
CA HIS A 68 1.77 1.41 -17.39
C HIS A 68 1.41 0.78 -16.07
N HIS A 69 2.10 1.20 -15.01
CA HIS A 69 1.74 0.80 -13.64
C HIS A 69 1.78 1.98 -12.68
N ILE A 70 1.02 1.84 -11.62
CA ILE A 70 1.14 2.64 -10.41
C ILE A 70 1.15 1.70 -9.21
N HIS A 71 1.92 2.04 -8.18
CA HIS A 71 1.87 1.28 -6.94
C HIS A 71 0.53 1.46 -6.25
N VAL A 72 -0.10 0.35 -5.88
CA VAL A 72 -1.33 0.36 -5.08
C VAL A 72 -1.02 0.93 -3.71
N SER A 73 -1.79 1.94 -3.30
CA SER A 73 -1.64 2.53 -1.97
C SER A 73 -2.14 1.56 -0.91
N GLU A 74 -1.20 0.93 -0.22
CA GLU A 74 -1.52 0.15 0.98
C GLU A 74 -1.67 1.09 2.18
N ASP A 75 -2.58 0.76 3.10
CA ASP A 75 -2.60 1.43 4.39
C ASP A 75 -1.35 1.11 5.22
N THR A 76 -1.07 1.94 6.22
CA THR A 76 0.15 1.85 7.02
C THR A 76 0.29 0.51 7.76
N LEU A 77 -0.83 -0.10 8.18
CA LEU A 77 -0.82 -1.38 8.87
C LEU A 77 -0.49 -2.53 7.92
N THR A 78 -1.05 -2.50 6.72
CA THR A 78 -0.78 -3.49 5.67
C THR A 78 0.68 -3.41 5.23
N ARG A 79 1.24 -2.21 5.06
CA ARG A 79 2.67 -2.04 4.76
C ARG A 79 3.56 -2.62 5.85
N ALA A 80 3.25 -2.33 7.11
CA ALA A 80 3.98 -2.87 8.25
C ALA A 80 3.92 -4.40 8.27
N HIS A 81 2.75 -4.98 8.06
CA HIS A 81 2.54 -6.42 7.97
C HIS A 81 3.34 -7.05 6.84
N ASN A 82 3.24 -6.53 5.63
CA ASN A 82 3.96 -7.05 4.46
C ASN A 82 5.48 -6.91 4.63
N SER A 83 5.95 -5.82 5.21
CA SER A 83 7.37 -5.62 5.51
C SER A 83 7.90 -6.65 6.51
N LEU A 84 7.15 -6.92 7.58
CA LEU A 84 7.52 -7.92 8.61
C LEU A 84 7.48 -9.34 8.05
N ARG A 85 6.48 -9.67 7.22
CA ARG A 85 6.38 -10.96 6.55
C ARG A 85 7.58 -11.23 5.64
N LYS A 86 8.01 -10.23 4.84
CA LYS A 86 9.17 -10.35 3.94
C LYS A 86 10.48 -10.54 4.69
N LYS A 87 10.60 -9.98 5.89
CA LYS A 87 11.78 -10.16 6.75
C LYS A 87 11.79 -11.50 7.51
N GLY A 88 10.78 -12.35 7.33
CA GLY A 88 10.63 -13.59 8.09
C GLY A 88 10.36 -13.36 9.59
N GLU A 89 10.01 -12.14 9.98
CA GLU A 89 9.75 -11.74 11.36
C GLU A 89 8.30 -12.06 11.80
N LEU A 90 7.45 -12.51 10.86
CA LEU A 90 6.10 -12.98 11.13
C LEU A 90 6.06 -14.51 11.08
N PRO A 91 5.42 -15.17 12.06
CA PRO A 91 5.10 -16.58 11.96
C PRO A 91 4.16 -16.82 10.76
N GLU A 92 4.20 -18.04 10.19
CA GLU A 92 3.37 -18.44 9.03
C GLU A 92 1.85 -18.29 9.25
N LYS A 93 1.41 -18.13 10.49
CA LYS A 93 0.00 -17.80 10.82
C LYS A 93 -0.21 -16.30 10.74
N ASN A 94 -1.29 -15.89 10.09
CA ASN A 94 -1.73 -14.49 10.09
C ASN A 94 -1.78 -13.97 11.53
N PRO A 95 -1.03 -12.90 11.87
CA PRO A 95 -1.09 -12.33 13.20
C PRO A 95 -2.52 -11.84 13.48
N SER A 96 -2.94 -11.94 14.73
CA SER A 96 -4.22 -11.36 15.12
C SER A 96 -4.22 -9.84 14.94
N PRO A 97 -5.40 -9.21 14.78
CA PRO A 97 -5.49 -7.75 14.76
C PRO A 97 -4.82 -7.11 15.98
N GLU A 98 -4.90 -7.77 17.15
CA GLU A 98 -4.27 -7.34 18.40
C GLU A 98 -2.74 -7.35 18.28
N ASP A 99 -2.15 -8.39 17.71
CA ASP A 99 -0.69 -8.48 17.48
C ASP A 99 -0.20 -7.35 16.56
N LEU A 100 -0.98 -7.01 15.52
CA LEU A 100 -0.66 -5.92 14.60
C LEU A 100 -0.71 -4.56 15.29
N VAL A 101 -1.73 -4.33 16.10
CA VAL A 101 -1.89 -3.09 16.89
C VAL A 101 -0.75 -2.97 17.89
N GLN A 102 -0.42 -4.04 18.60
CA GLN A 102 0.67 -4.04 19.59
C GLN A 102 2.02 -3.72 18.96
N ARG A 103 2.35 -4.32 17.79
CA ARG A 103 3.63 -4.06 17.09
C ARG A 103 3.73 -2.65 16.54
N GLY A 104 2.65 -2.13 15.95
CA GLY A 104 2.58 -0.74 15.48
C GLY A 104 2.73 0.26 16.62
N SER A 105 2.08 -0.03 17.75
CA SER A 105 2.17 0.76 18.97
C SER A 105 3.58 0.71 19.57
N SER A 106 4.23 -0.47 19.61
CA SER A 106 5.60 -0.64 20.12
C SER A 106 6.58 0.27 19.39
N ARG A 107 6.58 0.26 18.06
CA ARG A 107 7.50 1.09 17.26
C ARG A 107 7.25 2.59 17.46
N THR A 108 6.00 2.99 17.59
CA THR A 108 5.64 4.39 17.84
C THR A 108 6.12 4.84 19.22
N ILE A 109 5.88 4.00 20.25
CA ILE A 109 6.30 4.29 21.62
C ILE A 109 7.82 4.30 21.70
N GLU A 110 8.50 3.31 21.12
CA GLU A 110 9.97 3.27 21.08
C GLU A 110 10.55 4.54 20.48
N LYS A 111 10.08 4.97 19.30
CA LYS A 111 10.54 6.20 18.65
C LYS A 111 10.28 7.44 19.51
N TYR A 112 9.13 7.49 20.18
CA TYR A 112 8.79 8.58 21.09
C TYR A 112 9.74 8.62 22.30
N LEU A 113 9.97 7.47 22.95
CA LEU A 113 10.90 7.35 24.09
C LEU A 113 12.31 7.75 23.70
N LEU A 114 12.80 7.28 22.54
CA LEU A 114 14.11 7.67 22.00
C LEU A 114 14.20 9.16 21.72
N SER A 115 13.13 9.80 21.23
CA SER A 115 13.09 11.26 21.03
C SER A 115 13.20 12.05 22.34
N LYS A 116 12.85 11.44 23.48
CA LYS A 116 13.00 11.96 24.83
C LYS A 116 14.31 11.58 25.50
N GLY A 117 15.22 10.92 24.76
CA GLY A 117 16.51 10.47 25.29
C GLY A 117 16.41 9.21 26.16
N ILE A 118 15.30 8.52 26.16
CA ILE A 118 15.07 7.31 26.98
C ILE A 118 15.44 6.09 26.15
N LYS A 119 16.41 5.30 26.64
CA LYS A 119 16.81 4.04 25.99
C LYS A 119 15.74 2.97 26.16
N THR A 120 15.51 2.22 25.06
CA THR A 120 14.50 1.16 24.95
C THR A 120 15.10 -0.19 24.55
N THR A 121 16.41 -0.26 24.37
CA THR A 121 17.10 -1.48 23.92
C THR A 121 16.88 -2.63 24.90
N GLY A 122 16.17 -3.66 24.44
CA GLY A 122 15.85 -4.85 25.24
C GLY A 122 14.56 -4.72 26.07
N ASP A 123 13.85 -3.59 26.02
CA ASP A 123 12.58 -3.42 26.71
C ASP A 123 11.47 -4.26 26.07
N THR A 124 10.61 -4.83 26.91
CA THR A 124 9.32 -5.37 26.49
C THR A 124 8.34 -4.24 26.15
N PHE A 125 7.23 -4.58 25.52
CA PHE A 125 6.16 -3.59 25.24
C PHE A 125 5.62 -2.97 26.53
N GLU A 126 5.39 -3.78 27.55
CA GLU A 126 4.90 -3.37 28.85
C GLU A 126 5.85 -2.38 29.54
N GLU A 127 7.14 -2.63 29.49
CA GLU A 127 8.16 -1.72 30.03
C GLU A 127 8.19 -0.38 29.30
N MET A 128 8.05 -0.40 27.98
CA MET A 128 7.93 0.83 27.20
C MET A 128 6.66 1.60 27.53
N VAL A 129 5.51 0.93 27.74
CA VAL A 129 4.25 1.56 28.17
C VAL A 129 4.40 2.22 29.55
N VAL A 130 5.07 1.57 30.50
CA VAL A 130 5.34 2.17 31.81
C VAL A 130 6.21 3.44 31.69
N LYS A 131 7.24 3.41 30.86
CA LYS A 131 8.07 4.60 30.57
C LYS A 131 7.26 5.72 29.92
N LEU A 132 6.39 5.37 28.96
CA LEU A 132 5.49 6.34 28.32
C LEU A 132 4.53 6.98 29.32
N GLN A 133 3.96 6.17 30.23
CA GLN A 133 3.06 6.66 31.28
C GLN A 133 3.78 7.65 32.19
N ALA A 134 5.00 7.36 32.61
CA ALA A 134 5.78 8.28 33.43
C ALA A 134 6.06 9.63 32.75
N ILE A 135 6.25 9.63 31.42
CA ILE A 135 6.34 10.87 30.63
C ILE A 135 4.99 11.60 30.65
N ALA A 136 3.90 10.89 30.35
CA ALA A 136 2.56 11.48 30.32
C ALA A 136 2.18 12.12 31.65
N ASP A 137 2.52 11.47 32.76
CA ASP A 137 2.30 12.02 34.12
C ASP A 137 3.15 13.28 34.38
N SER A 138 4.35 13.34 33.78
CA SER A 138 5.27 14.47 33.93
C SER A 138 4.89 15.70 33.10
N ILE A 139 4.49 15.52 31.84
CA ILE A 139 4.23 16.62 30.89
C ILE A 139 2.75 16.90 30.64
N GLY A 140 1.87 16.05 31.15
CA GLY A 140 0.43 16.04 30.91
C GLY A 140 0.01 15.13 29.74
N HIS A 141 -1.08 14.40 29.92
CA HIS A 141 -1.58 13.43 28.94
C HIS A 141 -1.90 14.02 27.57
N GLU A 142 -2.54 15.19 27.53
CA GLU A 142 -2.89 15.87 26.28
C GLU A 142 -1.65 16.24 25.47
N LYS A 143 -0.60 16.75 26.13
CA LYS A 143 0.65 17.09 25.48
C LYS A 143 1.38 15.85 24.97
N CYS A 144 1.43 14.80 25.77
CA CYS A 144 2.02 13.51 25.37
C CYS A 144 1.29 12.94 24.13
N GLN A 145 -0.04 12.97 24.13
CA GLN A 145 -0.86 12.51 23.00
C GLN A 145 -0.62 13.35 21.74
N ALA A 146 -0.51 14.67 21.88
CA ALA A 146 -0.21 15.54 20.74
C ALA A 146 1.16 15.23 20.12
N GLU A 147 2.19 15.03 20.94
CA GLU A 147 3.54 14.68 20.50
C GLU A 147 3.60 13.29 19.85
N LEU A 148 2.91 12.28 20.42
CA LEU A 148 2.75 10.96 19.82
C LEU A 148 2.07 11.04 18.45
N SER A 149 1.05 11.88 18.31
CA SER A 149 0.35 12.09 17.04
C SER A 149 1.25 12.64 15.94
N VAL A 150 2.24 13.46 16.28
CA VAL A 150 3.27 13.93 15.33
C VAL A 150 4.13 12.76 14.86
N ILE A 151 4.59 11.91 15.77
CA ILE A 151 5.40 10.73 15.43
C ILE A 151 4.62 9.71 14.59
N ILE A 152 3.35 9.50 14.94
CA ILE A 152 2.46 8.65 14.11
C ILE A 152 2.36 9.22 12.69
N LYS A 153 2.15 10.52 12.55
CA LYS A 153 2.13 11.18 11.25
C LYS A 153 3.47 11.02 10.52
N GLU A 154 4.58 11.28 11.19
CA GLU A 154 5.91 11.08 10.59
C GLU A 154 6.17 9.64 10.14
N LEU A 155 5.77 8.65 10.94
CA LEU A 155 5.90 7.24 10.58
C LEU A 155 4.97 6.85 9.43
N ALA A 156 3.78 7.48 9.36
CA ALA A 156 2.81 7.26 8.29
C ALA A 156 3.21 7.98 6.99
N TYR A 157 3.86 9.15 7.10
CA TYR A 157 4.16 10.03 5.96
C TYR A 157 5.63 10.04 5.55
N LYS A 158 6.56 9.47 6.34
CA LYS A 158 7.92 9.29 5.81
C LYS A 158 7.84 8.35 4.63
N PRO A 159 8.08 8.85 3.40
CA PRO A 159 8.39 7.93 2.32
C PRO A 159 9.56 7.08 2.81
N PHE A 160 9.54 5.80 2.48
CA PHE A 160 10.70 4.93 2.70
C PHE A 160 11.85 5.52 1.87
N GLU A 161 12.58 6.48 2.47
CA GLU A 161 13.82 6.96 1.91
C GLU A 161 14.80 5.81 2.00
N GLY A 162 15.10 5.18 0.87
CA GLY A 162 16.26 4.33 0.74
C GLY A 162 16.10 2.89 0.30
N SER A 163 14.96 2.46 -0.23
CA SER A 163 14.97 1.25 -1.03
C SER A 163 14.06 1.42 -2.25
N ASP A 164 14.63 1.27 -3.44
CA ASP A 164 13.88 1.01 -4.68
C ASP A 164 13.09 -0.32 -4.61
N GLU A 165 13.19 -1.02 -3.51
CA GLU A 165 12.53 -2.27 -3.17
C GLU A 165 11.21 -2.07 -2.40
N VAL A 166 10.47 -1.03 -2.67
CA VAL A 166 9.06 -0.99 -2.25
C VAL A 166 8.29 -1.93 -3.16
N SER A 167 8.33 -3.20 -2.81
CA SER A 167 7.47 -4.22 -3.37
C SER A 167 6.02 -3.95 -2.93
N GLY A 168 5.41 -2.98 -3.55
CA GLY A 168 3.97 -2.80 -3.48
C GLY A 168 3.33 -3.50 -4.66
N ASP A 169 2.10 -3.97 -4.48
CA ASP A 169 1.31 -4.47 -5.58
C ASP A 169 1.12 -3.35 -6.63
N TRP A 170 1.05 -3.74 -7.87
CA TRP A 170 0.88 -2.84 -9.00
C TRP A 170 -0.55 -2.89 -9.51
N LEU A 171 -1.13 -1.73 -9.77
CA LEU A 171 -2.26 -1.59 -10.70
C LEU A 171 -1.67 -1.39 -12.09
N ILE A 172 -1.99 -2.27 -13.03
CA ILE A 172 -1.53 -2.18 -14.42
C ILE A 172 -2.67 -1.71 -15.32
N TYR A 173 -2.35 -0.79 -16.21
CA TYR A 173 -3.27 -0.20 -17.15
C TYR A 173 -2.59 0.09 -18.49
N TRP A 174 -3.40 0.23 -19.51
CA TRP A 174 -3.01 0.66 -20.84
C TRP A 174 -3.55 2.07 -21.12
N VAL A 175 -2.78 2.85 -21.89
CA VAL A 175 -3.16 4.22 -22.24
C VAL A 175 -3.39 4.29 -23.74
N ARG A 176 -4.60 4.64 -24.16
CA ARG A 176 -4.93 4.89 -25.55
C ARG A 176 -4.25 6.17 -26.05
N GLN A 177 -4.12 6.36 -27.38
CA GLN A 177 -3.41 7.52 -27.97
C GLN A 177 -3.97 8.88 -27.56
N ASP A 178 -5.25 8.96 -27.19
CA ASP A 178 -5.91 10.17 -26.68
C ASP A 178 -5.73 10.39 -25.17
N GLY A 179 -4.96 9.55 -24.50
CA GLY A 179 -4.69 9.63 -23.07
C GLY A 179 -5.70 8.91 -22.17
N VAL A 180 -6.72 8.27 -22.74
CA VAL A 180 -7.70 7.50 -21.97
C VAL A 180 -7.07 6.22 -21.42
N ARG A 181 -7.26 5.97 -20.10
CA ARG A 181 -6.70 4.81 -19.40
C ARG A 181 -7.70 3.67 -19.33
N PHE A 182 -7.22 2.45 -19.56
CA PHE A 182 -7.97 1.18 -19.43
C PHE A 182 -7.28 0.33 -18.37
N TYR A 183 -7.95 0.08 -17.26
CA TYR A 183 -7.43 -0.61 -16.07
C TYR A 183 -7.58 -2.12 -16.24
N LEU A 184 -6.46 -2.84 -16.30
CA LEU A 184 -6.42 -4.23 -16.76
C LEU A 184 -6.42 -5.22 -15.60
N ASP A 185 -5.44 -5.12 -14.71
CA ASP A 185 -5.27 -6.04 -13.59
C ASP A 185 -4.38 -5.43 -12.49
N SER A 186 -4.27 -6.13 -11.38
CA SER A 186 -3.36 -5.81 -10.28
C SER A 186 -2.48 -7.03 -9.97
N PHE A 187 -1.19 -6.79 -9.78
CA PHE A 187 -0.19 -7.84 -9.56
C PHE A 187 0.72 -7.50 -8.40
N GLU A 188 1.27 -8.52 -7.78
CA GLU A 188 2.48 -8.36 -6.99
C GLU A 188 3.62 -7.86 -7.89
N HIS A 189 4.64 -7.25 -7.29
CA HIS A 189 5.80 -6.76 -8.02
C HIS A 189 6.38 -7.83 -8.94
N ILE A 190 6.50 -7.52 -10.24
CA ILE A 190 7.06 -8.40 -11.26
C ILE A 190 8.56 -8.13 -11.35
N PRO A 191 9.44 -9.07 -10.96
CA PRO A 191 10.88 -8.87 -11.01
C PRO A 191 11.38 -8.66 -12.44
N ALA A 192 12.29 -7.69 -12.62
CA ALA A 192 12.84 -7.38 -13.94
C ALA A 192 13.67 -8.51 -14.53
N ASN A 193 14.18 -9.44 -13.72
CA ASN A 193 14.98 -10.59 -14.13
C ASN A 193 14.15 -11.87 -14.39
N ASP A 194 12.85 -11.88 -14.09
CA ASP A 194 11.99 -13.03 -14.35
C ASP A 194 11.30 -12.91 -15.73
N ILE A 195 12.04 -13.33 -16.76
CA ILE A 195 11.58 -13.26 -18.16
C ILE A 195 10.31 -14.08 -18.38
N ASN A 196 10.21 -15.26 -17.77
CA ASN A 196 9.06 -16.15 -17.94
C ASN A 196 7.79 -15.53 -17.35
N LEU A 197 7.89 -14.95 -16.15
CA LEU A 197 6.80 -14.24 -15.52
C LEU A 197 6.38 -13.02 -16.34
N GLN A 198 7.34 -12.25 -16.87
CA GLN A 198 7.04 -11.10 -17.72
C GLN A 198 6.32 -11.52 -19.01
N GLN A 199 6.75 -12.62 -19.65
CA GLN A 199 6.10 -13.13 -20.89
C GLN A 199 4.67 -13.59 -20.61
N SER A 200 4.46 -14.37 -19.54
CA SER A 200 3.11 -14.83 -19.16
C SER A 200 2.20 -13.66 -18.78
N THR A 201 2.72 -12.69 -18.06
CA THR A 201 1.99 -11.46 -17.71
C THR A 201 1.63 -10.64 -18.94
N SER A 202 2.58 -10.46 -19.87
CA SER A 202 2.33 -9.73 -21.13
C SER A 202 1.22 -10.41 -21.93
N ALA A 203 1.27 -11.72 -22.09
CA ALA A 203 0.24 -12.48 -22.79
C ALA A 203 -1.14 -12.32 -22.09
N HIS A 204 -1.17 -12.40 -20.77
CA HIS A 204 -2.39 -12.23 -19.98
C HIS A 204 -2.98 -10.83 -20.16
N LEU A 205 -2.17 -9.77 -20.03
CA LEU A 205 -2.61 -8.38 -20.18
C LEU A 205 -3.13 -8.09 -21.60
N ASN A 206 -2.47 -8.62 -22.63
CA ASN A 206 -2.93 -8.50 -24.01
C ASN A 206 -4.27 -9.21 -24.22
N ASN A 207 -4.48 -10.38 -23.62
CA ASN A 207 -5.77 -11.08 -23.70
C ASN A 207 -6.88 -10.27 -23.02
N ILE A 208 -6.62 -9.67 -21.86
CA ILE A 208 -7.58 -8.79 -21.20
C ILE A 208 -7.90 -7.59 -22.10
N LEU A 209 -6.87 -6.89 -22.59
CA LEU A 209 -7.04 -5.69 -23.41
C LEU A 209 -7.84 -6.00 -24.69
N ASN A 210 -7.57 -7.11 -25.36
CA ASN A 210 -8.30 -7.55 -26.54
C ASN A 210 -9.76 -7.90 -26.25
N SER A 211 -10.10 -8.23 -25.01
CA SER A 211 -11.47 -8.52 -24.57
C SER A 211 -12.28 -7.26 -24.22
N MET A 212 -11.59 -6.12 -24.05
CA MET A 212 -12.22 -4.84 -23.71
C MET A 212 -12.66 -4.11 -24.96
N ASP A 213 -13.80 -3.40 -24.88
CA ASP A 213 -14.19 -2.44 -25.91
C ASP A 213 -13.35 -1.16 -25.71
N THR A 214 -12.26 -1.03 -26.47
CA THR A 214 -11.38 0.13 -26.40
C THR A 214 -11.78 1.25 -27.36
N ALA A 215 -12.89 1.08 -28.09
CA ALA A 215 -13.43 2.08 -29.01
C ALA A 215 -14.34 3.13 -28.33
N ILE A 216 -14.60 2.96 -27.04
CA ILE A 216 -15.45 3.84 -26.24
C ILE A 216 -14.83 5.22 -26.08
#